data_4db6b6e649cd0fea5b9e46d3a8506804
#
_entry.id   4db6b6e649cd0fea5b9e46d3a8506804
#
_cell.length_a   1.000
_cell.length_b   1.000
_cell.length_c   1.000
_cell.angle_alpha   90.00
_cell.angle_beta   90.00
_cell.angle_gamma   90.00
#
_symmetry.space_group_name_H-M   'P 1'
#
loop_
_entity.id
_entity.type
_entity.pdbx_description
1 polymer ?
#
loop_
_entity_poly.entity_id
_entity_poly.type
_entity_poly.pdbx_seq_one_letter_code
_entity_poly.pdbx_strand_id
1 'polypeptide(L)'
;MSNDQKLPSAAQITRDLFMVRPAYFGPNAQTAVSNTFQQPTDRSAEALKTAALVEFDGLVQALRTAGVRVVVIDDTDEPVKPDAVFPNNWVTTHANGDVFLFPLEAPDRRMERRMDIINALTVEHGFAVERVVDLSDYERQGRFLEGTGSMVLDRI
;
A
#
# COMPACT_ATOMS: atom_id res chain seq x y z
N MET A 1 13.87 40.21 -8.55
CA MET A 1 12.70 40.08 -7.68
C MET A 1 12.25 38.63 -7.83
N SER A 2 12.65 37.80 -6.86
CA SER A 2 12.32 36.38 -6.85
C SER A 2 10.87 36.23 -6.42
N ASN A 3 10.05 35.68 -7.32
CA ASN A 3 8.65 35.41 -7.04
C ASN A 3 8.57 34.06 -6.34
N ASP A 4 8.86 34.06 -5.05
CA ASP A 4 8.60 32.91 -4.19
C ASP A 4 7.08 32.70 -4.09
N GLN A 5 6.51 32.07 -5.11
CA GLN A 5 5.19 31.49 -4.98
C GLN A 5 5.30 30.32 -3.99
N LYS A 6 5.03 30.63 -2.72
CA LYS A 6 4.81 29.62 -1.68
C LYS A 6 3.67 28.72 -2.17
N LEU A 7 4.02 27.49 -2.55
CA LEU A 7 3.02 26.49 -2.88
C LEU A 7 2.02 26.41 -1.71
N PRO A 8 0.71 26.33 -1.98
CA PRO A 8 -0.26 26.16 -0.92
C PRO A 8 0.15 24.94 -0.09
N SER A 9 0.20 25.10 1.23
CA SER A 9 0.49 24.04 2.18
C SER A 9 -0.45 22.87 1.85
N ALA A 10 0.11 21.75 1.35
CA ALA A 10 -0.66 20.57 1.10
C ALA A 10 -1.32 20.12 2.41
N ALA A 11 -2.60 19.76 2.36
CA ALA A 11 -3.27 19.28 3.55
C ALA A 11 -2.50 18.07 4.13
N GLN A 12 -2.28 18.10 5.46
CA GLN A 12 -1.56 17.02 6.16
C GLN A 12 -2.25 15.67 6.01
N ILE A 13 -3.56 15.68 5.80
CA ILE A 13 -4.40 14.50 5.64
C ILE A 13 -5.08 14.51 4.27
N THR A 14 -5.28 13.34 3.70
CA THR A 14 -6.06 13.15 2.46
C THR A 14 -7.47 12.67 2.76
N ARG A 15 -8.40 12.92 1.83
CA ARG A 15 -9.73 12.30 1.82
C ARG A 15 -9.85 11.17 0.82
N ASP A 16 -8.79 10.91 0.06
CA ASP A 16 -8.75 9.88 -0.97
C ASP A 16 -7.75 8.81 -0.57
N LEU A 17 -8.22 7.58 -0.48
CA LEU A 17 -7.42 6.40 -0.17
C LEU A 17 -7.68 5.31 -1.21
N PHE A 18 -6.67 4.50 -1.49
CA PHE A 18 -6.90 3.20 -2.08
C PHE A 18 -6.49 2.09 -1.10
N MET A 19 -7.17 0.97 -1.18
CA MET A 19 -6.93 -0.20 -0.35
C MET A 19 -6.96 -1.44 -1.24
N VAL A 20 -6.13 -2.41 -0.95
CA VAL A 20 -6.11 -3.70 -1.66
C VAL A 20 -6.86 -4.73 -0.82
N ARG A 21 -7.95 -5.25 -1.38
CA ARG A 21 -8.76 -6.29 -0.74
C ARG A 21 -8.07 -7.64 -0.94
N PRO A 22 -7.63 -8.32 0.12
CA PRO A 22 -6.73 -9.44 -0.02
C PRO A 22 -7.46 -10.67 -0.63
N ALA A 23 -6.85 -11.30 -1.63
CA ALA A 23 -7.25 -12.61 -2.12
C ALA A 23 -6.80 -13.73 -1.19
N TYR A 24 -5.69 -13.51 -0.48
CA TYR A 24 -5.15 -14.36 0.56
C TYR A 24 -4.75 -13.52 1.78
N PHE A 25 -4.90 -14.08 2.98
CA PHE A 25 -4.38 -13.47 4.20
C PHE A 25 -3.93 -14.58 5.16
N GLY A 26 -2.70 -14.48 5.66
CA GLY A 26 -2.15 -15.48 6.57
C GLY A 26 -0.69 -15.21 6.91
N PRO A 27 -0.08 -16.09 7.71
CA PRO A 27 1.31 -15.96 8.07
C PRO A 27 2.20 -15.95 6.83
N ASN A 28 3.13 -15.00 6.78
CA ASN A 28 4.16 -14.93 5.77
C ASN A 28 5.48 -15.48 6.33
N ALA A 29 5.93 -16.62 5.83
CA ALA A 29 7.15 -17.26 6.29
C ALA A 29 8.41 -16.43 6.03
N GLN A 30 8.43 -15.60 4.99
CA GLN A 30 9.59 -14.79 4.65
C GLN A 30 9.74 -13.56 5.57
N THR A 31 8.63 -13.03 6.08
CA THR A 31 8.64 -11.89 7.00
C THR A 31 8.60 -12.29 8.47
N ALA A 32 8.28 -13.56 8.79
CA ALA A 32 8.12 -14.04 10.17
C ALA A 32 9.36 -13.83 11.06
N VAL A 33 10.56 -13.82 10.49
CA VAL A 33 11.81 -13.63 11.21
C VAL A 33 11.98 -12.20 11.74
N SER A 34 11.50 -11.21 10.98
CA SER A 34 11.66 -9.78 11.30
C SER A 34 10.37 -9.13 11.81
N ASN A 35 9.21 -9.73 11.55
CA ASN A 35 7.91 -9.18 11.93
C ASN A 35 7.44 -9.71 13.30
N THR A 36 7.74 -8.96 14.34
CA THR A 36 7.33 -9.29 15.73
C THR A 36 5.82 -9.23 15.97
N PHE A 37 5.05 -8.62 15.07
CA PHE A 37 3.59 -8.54 15.15
C PHE A 37 2.91 -9.80 14.62
N GLN A 38 3.61 -10.59 13.80
CA GLN A 38 3.07 -11.85 13.30
C GLN A 38 3.05 -12.89 14.41
N GLN A 39 1.86 -13.32 14.80
CA GLN A 39 1.68 -14.33 15.85
C GLN A 39 1.38 -15.71 15.23
N PRO A 40 1.92 -16.78 15.80
CA PRO A 40 1.50 -18.13 15.46
C PRO A 40 -0.02 -18.30 15.66
N THR A 41 -0.64 -19.08 14.80
CA THR A 41 -2.08 -19.34 14.87
C THR A 41 -2.40 -20.77 14.45
N ASP A 42 -3.36 -21.39 15.13
CA ASP A 42 -3.91 -22.70 14.79
C ASP A 42 -5.13 -22.60 13.83
N ARG A 43 -5.50 -21.38 13.42
CA ARG A 43 -6.63 -21.17 12.51
C ARG A 43 -6.26 -21.62 11.10
N SER A 44 -7.23 -22.21 10.41
CA SER A 44 -7.06 -22.56 8.99
C SER A 44 -6.89 -21.29 8.13
N ALA A 45 -6.23 -21.42 6.96
CA ALA A 45 -6.06 -20.33 6.01
C ALA A 45 -7.40 -19.72 5.58
N GLU A 46 -8.42 -20.55 5.39
CA GLU A 46 -9.76 -20.09 5.04
C GLU A 46 -10.42 -19.28 6.17
N ALA A 47 -10.25 -19.70 7.41
CA ALA A 47 -10.76 -18.98 8.57
C ALA A 47 -10.06 -17.63 8.77
N LEU A 48 -8.74 -17.57 8.48
CA LEU A 48 -7.97 -16.32 8.50
C LEU A 48 -8.42 -15.38 7.39
N LYS A 49 -8.52 -15.88 6.16
CA LYS A 49 -9.01 -15.11 5.01
C LYS A 49 -10.39 -14.53 5.28
N THR A 50 -11.33 -15.36 5.74
CA THR A 50 -12.69 -14.91 6.05
C THR A 50 -12.70 -13.80 7.09
N ALA A 51 -11.94 -13.95 8.17
CA ALA A 51 -11.85 -12.92 9.21
C ALA A 51 -11.24 -11.62 8.68
N ALA A 52 -10.14 -11.72 7.92
CA ALA A 52 -9.51 -10.55 7.31
C ALA A 52 -10.44 -9.79 6.36
N LEU A 53 -11.23 -10.51 5.57
CA LEU A 53 -12.21 -9.90 4.67
C LEU A 53 -13.31 -9.15 5.43
N VAL A 54 -13.82 -9.73 6.52
CA VAL A 54 -14.83 -9.08 7.38
C VAL A 54 -14.27 -7.80 7.99
N GLU A 55 -13.05 -7.83 8.52
CA GLU A 55 -12.39 -6.67 9.11
C GLU A 55 -12.09 -5.61 8.04
N PHE A 56 -11.59 -6.01 6.88
CA PHE A 56 -11.30 -5.13 5.77
C PHE A 56 -12.56 -4.40 5.28
N ASP A 57 -13.63 -5.15 5.01
CA ASP A 57 -14.89 -4.59 4.51
C ASP A 57 -15.53 -3.67 5.57
N GLY A 58 -15.41 -4.02 6.86
CA GLY A 58 -15.84 -3.18 7.98
C GLY A 58 -15.07 -1.87 8.06
N LEU A 59 -13.75 -1.89 7.89
CA LEU A 59 -12.92 -0.68 7.85
C LEU A 59 -13.28 0.21 6.65
N VAL A 60 -13.42 -0.36 5.46
CA VAL A 60 -13.84 0.37 4.26
C VAL A 60 -15.17 1.08 4.50
N GLN A 61 -16.15 0.38 5.09
CA GLN A 61 -17.46 0.97 5.39
C GLN A 61 -17.34 2.10 6.42
N ALA A 62 -16.55 1.93 7.47
CA ALA A 62 -16.34 2.96 8.49
C ALA A 62 -15.71 4.23 7.89
N LEU A 63 -14.67 4.07 7.06
CA LEU A 63 -14.02 5.18 6.38
C LEU A 63 -14.97 5.92 5.43
N ARG A 64 -15.76 5.20 4.64
CA ARG A 64 -16.75 5.79 3.74
C ARG A 64 -17.83 6.55 4.50
N THR A 65 -18.28 6.00 5.64
CA THR A 65 -19.26 6.67 6.53
C THR A 65 -18.68 7.96 7.12
N ALA A 66 -17.38 7.98 7.40
CA ALA A 66 -16.67 9.18 7.85
C ALA A 66 -16.38 10.20 6.73
N GLY A 67 -16.82 9.96 5.49
CA GLY A 67 -16.66 10.87 4.35
C GLY A 67 -15.33 10.74 3.62
N VAL A 68 -14.58 9.64 3.85
CA VAL A 68 -13.36 9.32 3.10
C VAL A 68 -13.74 8.60 1.81
N ARG A 69 -13.19 9.04 0.69
CA ARG A 69 -13.30 8.29 -0.57
C ARG A 69 -12.32 7.13 -0.54
N VAL A 70 -12.85 5.91 -0.56
CA VAL A 70 -12.02 4.69 -0.55
C VAL A 70 -12.23 3.95 -1.86
N VAL A 71 -11.17 3.85 -2.65
CA VAL A 71 -11.07 2.96 -3.80
C VAL A 71 -10.59 1.60 -3.32
N VAL A 72 -11.37 0.56 -3.58
CA VAL A 72 -10.99 -0.82 -3.27
C VAL A 72 -10.60 -1.51 -4.55
N ILE A 73 -9.44 -2.12 -4.56
CA ILE A 73 -8.92 -2.92 -5.67
C ILE A 73 -8.73 -4.34 -5.17
N ASP A 74 -9.33 -5.31 -5.85
CA ASP A 74 -9.16 -6.71 -5.48
C ASP A 74 -7.75 -7.19 -5.79
N ASP A 75 -7.17 -7.94 -4.87
CA ASP A 75 -5.94 -8.66 -5.14
C ASP A 75 -6.21 -9.86 -6.05
N THR A 76 -5.15 -10.39 -6.66
CA THR A 76 -5.21 -11.58 -7.52
C THR A 76 -4.91 -12.84 -6.72
N ASP A 77 -5.57 -13.95 -7.06
CA ASP A 77 -5.35 -15.25 -6.41
C ASP A 77 -3.91 -15.74 -6.63
N GLU A 78 -3.35 -15.46 -7.81
CA GLU A 78 -1.99 -15.84 -8.16
C GLU A 78 -1.16 -14.62 -8.62
N PRO A 79 0.10 -14.54 -8.24
CA PRO A 79 0.77 -15.33 -7.21
C PRO A 79 0.19 -15.03 -5.82
N VAL A 80 0.28 -15.97 -4.89
CA VAL A 80 -0.17 -15.76 -3.49
C VAL A 80 0.65 -14.67 -2.82
N LYS A 81 -0.02 -13.67 -2.26
CA LYS A 81 0.58 -12.49 -1.60
C LYS A 81 -0.02 -12.29 -0.21
N PRO A 82 0.58 -12.87 0.84
CA PRO A 82 0.02 -12.84 2.19
C PRO A 82 -0.17 -11.43 2.78
N ASP A 83 0.67 -10.48 2.35
CA ASP A 83 0.71 -9.12 2.87
C ASP A 83 0.14 -8.07 1.90
N ALA A 84 -0.56 -8.49 0.84
CA ALA A 84 -1.11 -7.57 -0.19
C ALA A 84 -2.05 -6.49 0.37
N VAL A 85 -2.64 -6.74 1.55
CA VAL A 85 -3.50 -5.77 2.26
C VAL A 85 -2.73 -4.52 2.74
N PHE A 86 -1.39 -4.53 2.69
CA PHE A 86 -0.53 -3.44 3.12
C PHE A 86 0.17 -2.72 1.94
N PRO A 87 -0.57 -2.08 1.01
CA PRO A 87 0.04 -1.41 -0.14
C PRO A 87 0.98 -0.26 0.26
N ASN A 88 0.81 0.31 1.44
CA ASN A 88 1.68 1.35 1.99
C ASN A 88 3.15 0.95 2.13
N ASN A 89 3.46 -0.35 2.08
CA ASN A 89 4.84 -0.81 2.13
C ASN A 89 5.55 -0.71 0.77
N TRP A 90 4.81 -0.83 -0.33
CA TRP A 90 5.42 -0.82 -1.66
C TRP A 90 5.15 0.46 -2.46
N VAL A 91 4.17 1.28 -2.06
CA VAL A 91 3.80 2.48 -2.81
C VAL A 91 3.37 3.63 -1.91
N THR A 92 3.72 4.85 -2.31
CA THR A 92 3.10 6.08 -1.82
C THR A 92 2.69 6.97 -2.97
N THR A 93 1.57 7.69 -2.80
CA THR A 93 1.06 8.69 -3.74
C THR A 93 1.12 10.07 -3.10
N HIS A 94 1.46 11.09 -3.87
CA HIS A 94 1.66 12.44 -3.39
C HIS A 94 0.77 13.45 -4.13
N ALA A 95 0.47 14.57 -3.47
CA ALA A 95 -0.43 15.59 -4.01
C ALA A 95 0.06 16.25 -5.31
N ASN A 96 1.36 16.20 -5.58
CA ASN A 96 1.96 16.68 -6.83
C ASN A 96 1.91 15.64 -7.97
N GLY A 97 1.26 14.51 -7.77
CA GLY A 97 1.18 13.42 -8.75
C GLY A 97 2.39 12.49 -8.78
N ASP A 98 3.35 12.65 -7.89
CA ASP A 98 4.45 11.69 -7.77
C ASP A 98 3.96 10.40 -7.10
N VAL A 99 4.37 9.26 -7.65
CA VAL A 99 4.18 7.93 -7.09
C VAL A 99 5.55 7.31 -6.87
N PHE A 100 5.84 6.87 -5.65
CA PHE A 100 7.08 6.17 -5.34
C PHE A 100 6.81 4.69 -5.15
N LEU A 101 7.62 3.85 -5.80
CA LEU A 101 7.64 2.39 -5.60
C LEU A 101 8.87 2.03 -4.78
N PHE A 102 8.67 1.31 -3.70
CA PHE A 102 9.70 1.03 -2.71
C PHE A 102 10.32 -0.36 -2.87
N PRO A 103 11.64 -0.50 -2.54
CA PRO A 103 12.32 -1.78 -2.52
C PRO A 103 11.94 -2.59 -1.28
N LEU A 104 11.43 -3.78 -1.49
CA LEU A 104 10.97 -4.68 -0.43
C LEU A 104 12.02 -5.76 -0.12
N GLU A 105 12.20 -6.07 1.16
CA GLU A 105 13.16 -7.06 1.61
C GLU A 105 12.72 -8.47 1.20
N ALA A 106 11.52 -8.87 1.58
CA ALA A 106 10.97 -10.19 1.29
C ALA A 106 10.65 -10.36 -0.19
N PRO A 107 11.22 -11.35 -0.90
CA PRO A 107 11.00 -11.55 -2.33
C PRO A 107 9.55 -11.79 -2.73
N ASP A 108 8.76 -12.48 -1.91
CA ASP A 108 7.33 -12.72 -2.17
C ASP A 108 6.54 -11.41 -2.13
N ARG A 109 6.90 -10.46 -1.27
CA ARG A 109 6.25 -9.14 -1.21
C ARG A 109 6.52 -8.27 -2.42
N ARG A 110 7.60 -8.50 -3.16
CA ARG A 110 7.90 -7.75 -4.40
C ARG A 110 6.83 -7.96 -5.48
N MET A 111 6.09 -9.06 -5.41
CA MET A 111 4.96 -9.33 -6.30
C MET A 111 3.71 -8.50 -5.98
N GLU A 112 3.70 -7.80 -4.84
CA GLU A 112 2.66 -6.85 -4.48
C GLU A 112 2.72 -5.56 -5.30
N ARG A 113 3.90 -5.20 -5.86
CA ARG A 113 4.06 -4.02 -6.73
C ARG A 113 3.37 -4.26 -8.07
N ARG A 114 2.11 -3.91 -8.12
CA ARG A 114 1.23 -4.11 -9.27
C ARG A 114 1.01 -2.80 -10.01
N MET A 115 1.63 -2.67 -11.19
CA MET A 115 1.47 -1.49 -12.04
C MET A 115 0.06 -1.34 -12.61
N ASP A 116 -0.69 -2.43 -12.73
CA ASP A 116 -2.11 -2.39 -13.09
C ASP A 116 -2.95 -1.64 -12.04
N ILE A 117 -2.60 -1.70 -10.76
CA ILE A 117 -3.23 -0.89 -9.70
C ILE A 117 -2.99 0.60 -9.98
N ILE A 118 -1.75 1.01 -10.25
CA ILE A 118 -1.45 2.43 -10.55
C ILE A 118 -2.20 2.90 -11.80
N ASN A 119 -2.27 2.05 -12.81
CA ASN A 119 -3.03 2.35 -14.03
C ASN A 119 -4.53 2.49 -13.75
N ALA A 120 -5.14 1.57 -12.99
CA ALA A 120 -6.54 1.63 -12.62
C ALA A 120 -6.85 2.90 -11.79
N LEU A 121 -6.00 3.24 -10.82
CA LEU A 121 -6.14 4.47 -10.03
C LEU A 121 -6.18 5.71 -10.93
N THR A 122 -5.36 5.75 -11.98
CA THR A 122 -5.30 6.88 -12.90
C THR A 122 -6.50 6.90 -13.84
N VAL A 123 -6.74 5.80 -14.56
CA VAL A 123 -7.69 5.75 -15.68
C VAL A 123 -9.14 5.66 -15.18
N GLU A 124 -9.38 4.86 -14.15
CA GLU A 124 -10.75 4.55 -13.70
C GLU A 124 -11.17 5.39 -12.50
N HIS A 125 -10.21 5.80 -11.68
CA HIS A 125 -10.50 6.46 -10.41
C HIS A 125 -10.06 7.92 -10.33
N GLY A 126 -9.38 8.45 -11.37
CA GLY A 126 -9.04 9.86 -11.51
C GLY A 126 -7.98 10.36 -10.53
N PHE A 127 -7.10 9.46 -10.06
CA PHE A 127 -5.90 9.89 -9.33
C PHE A 127 -4.93 10.53 -10.32
N ALA A 128 -4.39 11.70 -9.95
CA ALA A 128 -3.34 12.33 -10.75
C ALA A 128 -2.02 11.56 -10.54
N VAL A 129 -1.48 11.00 -11.61
CA VAL A 129 -0.15 10.37 -11.65
C VAL A 129 0.66 11.07 -12.73
N GLU A 130 1.59 11.93 -12.30
CA GLU A 130 2.47 12.69 -13.19
C GLU A 130 3.80 11.98 -13.41
N ARG A 131 4.29 11.30 -12.36
CA ARG A 131 5.58 10.62 -12.41
C ARG A 131 5.59 9.41 -11.49
N VAL A 132 6.16 8.30 -11.98
CA VAL A 132 6.47 7.12 -11.17
C VAL A 132 7.98 7.09 -10.93
N VAL A 133 8.37 7.10 -9.66
CA VAL A 133 9.77 6.96 -9.22
C VAL A 133 9.94 5.54 -8.68
N ASP A 134 10.57 4.70 -9.45
CA ASP A 134 10.80 3.30 -9.09
C ASP A 134 12.15 3.15 -8.39
N LEU A 135 12.11 2.79 -7.11
CA LEU A 135 13.28 2.54 -6.29
C LEU A 135 13.60 1.05 -6.14
N SER A 136 12.87 0.16 -6.85
CA SER A 136 13.01 -1.28 -6.69
C SER A 136 14.40 -1.82 -7.07
N ASP A 137 15.15 -1.11 -7.92
CA ASP A 137 16.51 -1.50 -8.28
C ASP A 137 17.50 -1.55 -7.09
N TYR A 138 17.19 -0.86 -6.00
CA TYR A 138 17.98 -0.95 -4.76
C TYR A 138 17.95 -2.35 -4.13
N GLU A 139 16.93 -3.17 -4.42
CA GLU A 139 16.86 -4.56 -3.98
C GLU A 139 18.06 -5.40 -4.43
N ARG A 140 18.59 -5.13 -5.64
CA ARG A 140 19.79 -5.78 -6.16
C ARG A 140 21.07 -5.44 -5.40
N GLN A 141 21.02 -4.35 -4.64
CA GLN A 141 22.11 -3.86 -3.80
C GLN A 141 21.95 -4.27 -2.34
N GLY A 142 20.90 -5.06 -2.00
CA GLY A 142 20.55 -5.41 -0.64
C GLY A 142 20.09 -4.21 0.19
N ARG A 143 19.50 -3.19 -0.45
CA ARG A 143 19.00 -1.98 0.21
C ARG A 143 17.48 -1.94 0.12
N PHE A 144 16.83 -1.88 1.26
CA PHE A 144 15.38 -1.98 1.39
C PHE A 144 14.80 -0.79 2.13
N LEU A 145 13.58 -0.42 1.77
CA LEU A 145 12.77 0.61 2.45
C LEU A 145 11.29 0.29 2.18
N GLU A 146 10.59 -0.12 3.20
CA GLU A 146 9.19 -0.54 3.08
C GLU A 146 8.22 0.64 3.27
N GLY A 147 8.32 1.66 2.43
CA GLY A 147 7.40 2.79 2.37
C GLY A 147 7.05 3.32 3.77
N THR A 148 5.77 3.61 4.02
CA THR A 148 5.30 4.09 5.33
C THR A 148 5.24 3.01 6.41
N GLY A 149 5.60 1.77 6.11
CA GLY A 149 5.93 0.75 7.11
C GLY A 149 7.25 1.04 7.83
N SER A 150 8.18 1.76 7.16
CA SER A 150 9.54 2.06 7.68
C SER A 150 9.81 3.56 7.83
N MET A 151 8.94 4.45 7.37
CA MET A 151 9.16 5.90 7.42
C MET A 151 7.90 6.67 7.76
N VAL A 152 8.10 7.86 8.32
CA VAL A 152 7.06 8.85 8.53
C VAL A 152 7.31 10.03 7.59
N LEU A 153 6.27 10.43 6.86
CA LEU A 153 6.35 11.58 5.94
C LEU A 153 6.10 12.87 6.73
N ASP A 154 7.12 13.70 6.78
CA ASP A 154 6.99 15.10 7.24
C ASP A 154 6.56 15.95 6.03
N ARG A 155 5.46 16.67 6.19
CA ARG A 155 4.87 17.52 5.14
C ARG A 155 4.88 19.00 5.50
N ILE A 156 5.70 19.40 6.46
CA ILE A 156 5.85 20.80 6.88
C ILE A 156 6.83 21.54 5.95
#